data_be3f0965cce6ac87686b1b071f6ece53
#
_entry.id   be3f0965cce6ac87686b1b071f6ece53
#
_cell.length_a   1.000
_cell.length_b   1.000
_cell.length_c   1.000
_cell.angle_alpha   90.00
_cell.angle_beta   90.00
_cell.angle_gamma   90.00
#
_symmetry.space_group_name_H-M   'P 1'
#
loop_
_entity.id
_entity.type
_entity.pdbx_description
1 polymer ?
#
loop_
_entity_poly.entity_id
_entity_poly.type
_entity_poly.pdbx_seq_one_letter_code
_entity_poly.pdbx_strand_id
1 'polypeptide(L)'
;MRRSVMTMALVVLVTVFSSPFSWSAETIKVGFDIPLTGDIPQVGESSKYAAEMLKEQINGAGGVSVGDKTYQLEFIYEDNESKAESATAAALKLITQDQVLAVIGPQASKQAVPAGEICNSFKTPMISPWSTNPQTTLDRPYVFRACFLDPFQGPVAANFVTQEFGAKKAAVLYDIASDYPKGLAEYFKAAFEKIHGPGSVVAFETFTTKDRDFSAQLTNIVKSGADILFLPQYYDEVPLVVKQAQELGWKKPIMGSDSWGSAELMKLCGEACYGYFFSTHYAAAGAEGATKEFIDQYNSKYGYVPDDVAALTWDATRLLLDAIKNTNGLTGNIEKDRDAIKDQLGKIKDFEGITGKMTFTPEGDPTKCAVIVKISDKGEFEFFKSVCP
;
A
#
# COMPACT_ATOMS: atom_id res chain seq x y z
N MET A 1 -83.90 23.44 49.87
CA MET A 1 -83.29 22.51 48.89
C MET A 1 -82.38 23.32 47.96
N ARG A 2 -81.08 23.31 48.19
CA ARG A 2 -80.10 23.96 47.33
C ARG A 2 -79.35 22.87 46.54
N ARG A 3 -79.47 22.87 45.22
CA ARG A 3 -78.70 21.99 44.30
C ARG A 3 -77.37 22.65 43.95
N SER A 4 -76.27 22.05 44.39
CA SER A 4 -74.94 22.39 43.96
C SER A 4 -74.65 21.76 42.58
N VAL A 5 -74.33 22.55 41.61
CA VAL A 5 -73.79 22.09 40.28
C VAL A 5 -72.28 22.12 40.37
N MET A 6 -71.70 20.91 40.26
CA MET A 6 -70.23 20.73 40.27
C MET A 6 -69.77 20.72 38.79
N THR A 7 -69.09 21.79 38.42
CA THR A 7 -68.48 21.94 37.08
C THR A 7 -67.11 21.23 37.05
N MET A 8 -67.01 20.17 36.26
CA MET A 8 -65.83 19.38 36.09
C MET A 8 -65.01 19.98 34.93
N ALA A 9 -63.88 20.63 35.23
CA ALA A 9 -62.93 21.15 34.23
C ALA A 9 -62.07 20.01 33.69
N LEU A 10 -62.18 19.73 32.41
CA LEU A 10 -61.36 18.74 31.68
C LEU A 10 -60.07 19.40 31.25
N VAL A 11 -58.95 19.10 31.93
CA VAL A 11 -57.60 19.52 31.50
C VAL A 11 -57.11 18.56 30.44
N VAL A 12 -57.07 19.03 29.18
CA VAL A 12 -56.45 18.26 28.07
C VAL A 12 -54.94 18.51 28.08
N LEU A 13 -54.21 17.52 28.53
CA LEU A 13 -52.70 17.52 28.48
C LEU A 13 -52.27 17.22 27.07
N VAL A 14 -51.86 18.22 26.29
CA VAL A 14 -51.26 18.04 24.97
C VAL A 14 -49.79 17.66 25.18
N THR A 15 -49.46 16.39 25.11
CA THR A 15 -48.11 15.88 25.04
C THR A 15 -47.56 16.11 23.64
N VAL A 16 -46.70 17.14 23.47
CA VAL A 16 -45.94 17.34 22.25
C VAL A 16 -44.84 16.25 22.19
N PHE A 17 -45.06 15.21 21.42
CA PHE A 17 -44.03 14.26 21.06
C PHE A 17 -43.04 14.97 20.08
N SER A 18 -41.99 15.54 20.64
CA SER A 18 -40.81 15.90 19.83
C SER A 18 -40.12 14.60 19.40
N SER A 19 -40.46 14.09 18.23
CA SER A 19 -39.68 13.05 17.57
C SER A 19 -38.27 13.59 17.38
N PRO A 20 -37.21 12.93 17.86
CA PRO A 20 -35.86 13.34 17.51
C PRO A 20 -35.76 13.17 16.00
N PHE A 21 -35.58 14.26 15.28
CA PHE A 21 -35.11 14.23 13.89
C PHE A 21 -33.77 13.50 13.92
N SER A 22 -33.76 12.22 13.61
CA SER A 22 -32.54 11.48 13.35
C SER A 22 -32.01 12.02 12.03
N TRP A 23 -31.14 13.02 12.08
CA TRP A 23 -30.32 13.40 10.94
C TRP A 23 -29.43 12.16 10.67
N SER A 24 -29.77 11.40 9.63
CA SER A 24 -28.84 10.45 9.05
C SER A 24 -27.62 11.27 8.63
N ALA A 25 -26.50 11.05 9.30
CA ALA A 25 -25.27 11.69 8.91
C ALA A 25 -24.99 11.35 7.44
N GLU A 26 -24.72 12.37 6.62
CA GLU A 26 -24.27 12.14 5.24
C GLU A 26 -22.97 11.33 5.29
N THR A 27 -22.76 10.42 4.32
CA THR A 27 -21.60 9.53 4.30
C THR A 27 -20.70 9.81 3.10
N ILE A 28 -19.39 9.69 3.34
CA ILE A 28 -18.36 9.62 2.29
C ILE A 28 -18.02 8.15 2.11
N LYS A 29 -18.34 7.61 0.91
CA LYS A 29 -18.00 6.23 0.54
C LYS A 29 -16.64 6.17 -0.11
N VAL A 30 -15.74 5.33 0.42
CA VAL A 30 -14.43 5.02 -0.16
C VAL A 30 -14.36 3.52 -0.40
N GLY A 31 -13.99 3.13 -1.62
CA GLY A 31 -13.78 1.75 -1.99
C GLY A 31 -12.36 1.29 -1.68
N PHE A 32 -12.22 0.04 -1.29
CA PHE A 32 -10.94 -0.63 -1.11
C PHE A 32 -10.90 -1.88 -1.98
N ASP A 33 -10.04 -1.87 -2.98
CA ASP A 33 -9.75 -3.00 -3.85
C ASP A 33 -8.47 -3.67 -3.34
N ILE A 34 -8.60 -4.73 -2.55
CA ILE A 34 -7.48 -5.29 -1.79
C ILE A 34 -7.47 -6.83 -1.84
N PRO A 35 -6.29 -7.47 -1.73
CA PRO A 35 -6.17 -8.93 -1.79
C PRO A 35 -6.49 -9.57 -0.42
N LEU A 36 -7.78 -9.78 -0.11
CA LEU A 36 -8.18 -10.46 1.12
C LEU A 36 -7.98 -11.98 1.05
N THR A 37 -7.89 -12.52 -0.17
CA THR A 37 -7.56 -13.92 -0.45
C THR A 37 -6.51 -14.01 -1.57
N GLY A 38 -6.08 -15.23 -1.91
CA GLY A 38 -5.10 -15.47 -2.98
C GLY A 38 -3.66 -15.59 -2.48
N ASP A 39 -2.70 -15.07 -3.25
CA ASP A 39 -1.26 -15.31 -3.01
C ASP A 39 -0.71 -14.44 -1.86
N ILE A 40 -1.22 -13.21 -1.69
CA ILE A 40 -0.73 -12.23 -0.70
C ILE A 40 -1.83 -11.71 0.24
N PRO A 41 -2.58 -12.56 0.96
CA PRO A 41 -3.72 -12.14 1.78
C PRO A 41 -3.32 -11.26 2.97
N GLN A 42 -2.09 -11.40 3.49
CA GLN A 42 -1.58 -10.55 4.57
C GLN A 42 -1.51 -9.08 4.16
N VAL A 43 -1.20 -8.79 2.90
CA VAL A 43 -1.22 -7.43 2.33
C VAL A 43 -2.62 -6.81 2.42
N GLY A 44 -3.65 -7.58 2.07
CA GLY A 44 -5.04 -7.14 2.20
C GLY A 44 -5.49 -6.94 3.64
N GLU A 45 -5.12 -7.86 4.53
CA GLU A 45 -5.42 -7.75 5.96
C GLU A 45 -4.77 -6.51 6.57
N SER A 46 -3.48 -6.30 6.34
CA SER A 46 -2.74 -5.12 6.82
C SER A 46 -3.37 -3.81 6.34
N SER A 47 -3.74 -3.75 5.05
CA SER A 47 -4.45 -2.60 4.46
C SER A 47 -5.78 -2.35 5.15
N LYS A 48 -6.60 -3.39 5.31
CA LYS A 48 -7.91 -3.29 5.95
C LYS A 48 -7.81 -2.82 7.39
N TYR A 49 -6.87 -3.36 8.17
CA TYR A 49 -6.70 -3.00 9.57
C TYR A 49 -6.28 -1.54 9.73
N ALA A 50 -5.34 -1.05 8.92
CA ALA A 50 -4.95 0.37 8.95
C ALA A 50 -6.11 1.29 8.57
N ALA A 51 -6.85 0.95 7.52
CA ALA A 51 -8.01 1.72 7.08
C ALA A 51 -9.13 1.76 8.13
N GLU A 52 -9.48 0.60 8.72
CA GLU A 52 -10.51 0.52 9.76
C GLU A 52 -10.11 1.31 11.02
N MET A 53 -8.84 1.24 11.43
CA MET A 53 -8.36 2.02 12.57
C MET A 53 -8.51 3.53 12.32
N LEU A 54 -8.16 4.00 11.12
CA LEU A 54 -8.33 5.41 10.74
C LEU A 54 -9.82 5.82 10.70
N LYS A 55 -10.67 4.99 10.09
CA LYS A 55 -12.12 5.23 10.01
C LYS A 55 -12.73 5.36 11.40
N GLU A 56 -12.40 4.43 12.31
CA GLU A 56 -12.91 4.47 13.69
C GLU A 56 -12.48 5.74 14.42
N GLN A 57 -11.22 6.16 14.28
CA GLN A 57 -10.74 7.41 14.91
C GLN A 57 -11.50 8.63 14.38
N ILE A 58 -11.67 8.74 13.07
CA ILE A 58 -12.32 9.89 12.45
C ILE A 58 -13.81 9.90 12.77
N ASN A 59 -14.49 8.78 12.62
CA ASN A 59 -15.92 8.70 12.91
C ASN A 59 -16.21 8.89 14.42
N GLY A 60 -15.34 8.35 15.29
CA GLY A 60 -15.40 8.55 16.73
C GLY A 60 -15.18 10.01 17.17
N ALA A 61 -14.40 10.77 16.38
CA ALA A 61 -14.21 12.22 16.58
C ALA A 61 -15.34 13.08 15.98
N GLY A 62 -16.38 12.46 15.42
CA GLY A 62 -17.54 13.14 14.83
C GLY A 62 -17.59 13.14 13.31
N GLY A 63 -16.57 12.62 12.60
CA GLY A 63 -16.52 12.53 11.15
C GLY A 63 -15.58 13.53 10.48
N VAL A 64 -15.72 13.69 9.17
CA VAL A 64 -14.91 14.58 8.32
C VAL A 64 -15.73 15.82 7.97
N SER A 65 -15.19 17.00 8.30
CA SER A 65 -15.78 18.27 7.87
C SER A 65 -15.32 18.64 6.46
N VAL A 66 -16.26 18.88 5.55
CA VAL A 66 -16.02 19.28 4.15
C VAL A 66 -16.96 20.44 3.82
N GLY A 67 -16.43 21.64 3.64
CA GLY A 67 -17.24 22.86 3.59
C GLY A 67 -18.03 23.06 4.89
N ASP A 68 -19.33 23.29 4.77
CA ASP A 68 -20.24 23.53 5.91
C ASP A 68 -20.87 22.24 6.47
N LYS A 69 -20.48 21.05 5.94
CA LYS A 69 -21.06 19.76 6.31
C LYS A 69 -20.05 18.84 6.97
N THR A 70 -20.55 17.93 7.80
CA THR A 70 -19.77 16.85 8.41
C THR A 70 -20.30 15.51 7.94
N TYR A 71 -19.39 14.62 7.54
CA TYR A 71 -19.70 13.31 6.96
C TYR A 71 -19.10 12.20 7.81
N GLN A 72 -19.81 11.08 7.91
CA GLN A 72 -19.22 9.84 8.42
C GLN A 72 -18.53 9.11 7.27
N LEU A 73 -17.44 8.40 7.57
CA LEU A 73 -16.76 7.55 6.59
C LEU A 73 -17.43 6.17 6.51
N GLU A 74 -17.66 5.72 5.30
CA GLU A 74 -18.09 4.35 4.97
C GLU A 74 -17.05 3.74 4.05
N PHE A 75 -16.43 2.60 4.48
CA PHE A 75 -15.43 1.89 3.70
C PHE A 75 -16.02 0.60 3.16
N ILE A 76 -15.92 0.40 1.85
CA ILE A 76 -16.43 -0.76 1.13
C ILE A 76 -15.25 -1.54 0.60
N TYR A 77 -15.15 -2.81 0.99
CA TYR A 77 -14.03 -3.69 0.67
C TYR A 77 -14.43 -4.71 -0.37
N GLU A 78 -13.66 -4.79 -1.46
CA GLU A 78 -13.75 -5.83 -2.47
C GLU A 78 -12.46 -6.64 -2.51
N ASP A 79 -12.60 -7.97 -2.53
CA ASP A 79 -11.49 -8.90 -2.61
C ASP A 79 -11.06 -9.08 -4.07
N ASN A 80 -9.83 -8.72 -4.38
CA ASN A 80 -9.25 -8.94 -5.71
C ASN A 80 -8.56 -10.30 -5.87
N GLU A 81 -8.61 -11.16 -4.85
CA GLU A 81 -8.08 -12.53 -4.90
C GLU A 81 -6.60 -12.62 -5.36
N SER A 82 -5.84 -11.54 -5.25
CA SER A 82 -4.49 -11.40 -5.82
C SER A 82 -4.43 -11.59 -7.35
N LYS A 83 -5.55 -11.34 -8.08
CA LYS A 83 -5.69 -11.54 -9.54
C LYS A 83 -6.04 -10.25 -10.26
N ALA A 84 -5.50 -10.06 -11.46
CA ALA A 84 -5.75 -8.91 -12.31
C ALA A 84 -7.24 -8.77 -12.71
N GLU A 85 -7.86 -9.89 -13.08
CA GLU A 85 -9.26 -9.94 -13.53
C GLU A 85 -10.21 -9.60 -12.37
N SER A 86 -9.95 -10.15 -11.18
CA SER A 86 -10.75 -9.88 -9.98
C SER A 86 -10.62 -8.42 -9.53
N ALA A 87 -9.41 -7.83 -9.60
CA ALA A 87 -9.18 -6.42 -9.29
C ALA A 87 -9.92 -5.49 -10.27
N THR A 88 -9.91 -5.82 -11.55
CA THR A 88 -10.66 -5.07 -12.57
C THR A 88 -12.17 -5.11 -12.29
N ALA A 89 -12.70 -6.28 -11.92
CA ALA A 89 -14.11 -6.45 -11.57
C ALA A 89 -14.47 -5.74 -10.25
N ALA A 90 -13.59 -5.79 -9.24
CA ALA A 90 -13.74 -5.09 -7.98
C ALA A 90 -13.79 -3.57 -8.17
N ALA A 91 -12.84 -3.00 -8.93
CA ALA A 91 -12.84 -1.59 -9.26
C ALA A 91 -14.14 -1.17 -9.97
N LEU A 92 -14.58 -1.94 -10.97
CA LEU A 92 -15.82 -1.66 -11.71
C LEU A 92 -17.04 -1.67 -10.79
N LYS A 93 -17.14 -2.66 -9.88
CA LYS A 93 -18.23 -2.77 -8.92
C LYS A 93 -18.26 -1.58 -7.96
N LEU A 94 -17.13 -1.25 -7.33
CA LEU A 94 -16.99 -0.11 -6.42
C LEU A 94 -17.43 1.21 -7.08
N ILE A 95 -17.09 1.38 -8.35
CA ILE A 95 -17.39 2.60 -9.12
C ILE A 95 -18.85 2.69 -9.53
N THR A 96 -19.41 1.60 -10.08
CA THR A 96 -20.71 1.64 -10.78
C THR A 96 -21.89 1.22 -9.91
N GLN A 97 -21.68 0.27 -8.96
CA GLN A 97 -22.72 -0.23 -8.09
C GLN A 97 -22.69 0.47 -6.73
N ASP A 98 -21.52 0.54 -6.09
CA ASP A 98 -21.39 1.11 -4.76
C ASP A 98 -21.25 2.64 -4.79
N GLN A 99 -20.91 3.20 -5.95
CA GLN A 99 -20.81 4.64 -6.21
C GLN A 99 -19.85 5.34 -5.24
N VAL A 100 -18.66 4.76 -5.05
CA VAL A 100 -17.63 5.34 -4.19
C VAL A 100 -17.04 6.63 -4.78
N LEU A 101 -16.63 7.56 -3.94
CA LEU A 101 -15.97 8.80 -4.37
C LEU A 101 -14.54 8.56 -4.88
N ALA A 102 -13.86 7.56 -4.32
CA ALA A 102 -12.50 7.19 -4.71
C ALA A 102 -12.22 5.73 -4.33
N VAL A 103 -11.15 5.17 -4.89
CA VAL A 103 -10.67 3.81 -4.62
C VAL A 103 -9.27 3.87 -4.00
N ILE A 104 -9.05 3.16 -2.90
CA ILE A 104 -7.73 2.86 -2.32
C ILE A 104 -7.33 1.44 -2.71
N GLY A 105 -6.13 1.28 -3.25
CA GLY A 105 -5.69 0.01 -3.85
C GLY A 105 -5.82 0.03 -5.39
N PRO A 106 -5.52 -1.11 -6.06
CA PRO A 106 -4.86 -2.28 -5.50
C PRO A 106 -3.42 -2.03 -5.05
N GLN A 107 -2.91 -2.94 -4.22
CA GLN A 107 -1.56 -2.84 -3.66
C GLN A 107 -0.50 -3.29 -4.65
N ALA A 108 -0.60 -4.52 -5.16
CA ALA A 108 0.40 -5.08 -6.07
C ALA A 108 0.20 -4.60 -7.52
N SER A 109 1.30 -4.38 -8.25
CA SER A 109 1.29 -3.77 -9.59
C SER A 109 0.52 -4.60 -10.62
N LYS A 110 0.58 -5.94 -10.55
CA LYS A 110 -0.19 -6.84 -11.41
C LYS A 110 -1.70 -6.58 -11.36
N GLN A 111 -2.22 -6.12 -10.22
CA GLN A 111 -3.61 -5.74 -10.00
C GLN A 111 -3.83 -4.24 -10.25
N ALA A 112 -2.91 -3.40 -9.76
CA ALA A 112 -3.06 -1.95 -9.79
C ALA A 112 -3.02 -1.37 -11.22
N VAL A 113 -2.21 -1.95 -12.10
CA VAL A 113 -2.11 -1.49 -13.49
C VAL A 113 -3.45 -1.64 -14.23
N PRO A 114 -4.11 -2.81 -14.29
CA PRO A 114 -5.40 -2.94 -14.98
C PRO A 114 -6.57 -2.28 -14.23
N ALA A 115 -6.60 -2.30 -12.90
CA ALA A 115 -7.63 -1.60 -12.12
C ALA A 115 -7.53 -0.07 -12.30
N GLY A 116 -6.30 0.46 -12.38
CA GLY A 116 -6.06 1.87 -12.68
C GLY A 116 -6.61 2.32 -14.02
N GLU A 117 -6.57 1.46 -15.04
CA GLU A 117 -7.21 1.73 -16.34
C GLU A 117 -8.73 1.90 -16.21
N ILE A 118 -9.37 1.04 -15.41
CA ILE A 118 -10.81 1.16 -15.12
C ILE A 118 -11.11 2.45 -14.37
N CYS A 119 -10.39 2.72 -13.27
CA CYS A 119 -10.60 3.93 -12.48
C CYS A 119 -10.41 5.20 -13.33
N ASN A 120 -9.38 5.25 -14.17
CA ASN A 120 -9.13 6.37 -15.08
C ASN A 120 -10.23 6.53 -16.13
N SER A 121 -10.67 5.44 -16.77
CA SER A 121 -11.72 5.44 -17.78
C SER A 121 -13.07 5.92 -17.24
N PHE A 122 -13.37 5.59 -15.96
CA PHE A 122 -14.58 6.03 -15.26
C PHE A 122 -14.38 7.33 -14.45
N LYS A 123 -13.27 8.03 -14.66
CA LYS A 123 -12.95 9.29 -13.97
C LYS A 123 -13.12 9.20 -12.44
N THR A 124 -12.68 8.12 -11.87
CA THR A 124 -12.74 7.88 -10.42
C THR A 124 -11.34 7.94 -9.85
N PRO A 125 -11.04 8.83 -8.90
CA PRO A 125 -9.73 8.89 -8.26
C PRO A 125 -9.36 7.55 -7.64
N MET A 126 -8.14 7.09 -7.92
CA MET A 126 -7.54 5.89 -7.32
C MET A 126 -6.21 6.25 -6.69
N ILE A 127 -5.94 5.75 -5.49
CA ILE A 127 -4.62 5.84 -4.87
C ILE A 127 -4.15 4.44 -4.57
N SER A 128 -3.11 3.97 -5.28
CA SER A 128 -2.45 2.72 -4.94
C SER A 128 -1.47 2.95 -3.78
N PRO A 129 -1.62 2.30 -2.63
CA PRO A 129 -0.69 2.45 -1.54
C PRO A 129 0.72 1.93 -1.86
N TRP A 130 0.84 0.83 -2.59
CA TRP A 130 2.06 0.03 -2.64
C TRP A 130 2.58 -0.33 -4.03
N SER A 131 1.82 -0.07 -5.11
CA SER A 131 2.26 -0.38 -6.48
C SER A 131 3.36 0.57 -6.95
N THR A 132 4.58 0.05 -7.10
CA THR A 132 5.79 0.81 -7.47
C THR A 132 6.06 0.85 -8.98
N ASN A 133 5.37 0.03 -9.77
CA ASN A 133 5.55 -0.01 -11.22
C ASN A 133 5.04 1.29 -11.88
N PRO A 134 5.82 1.96 -12.74
CA PRO A 134 5.41 3.21 -13.41
C PRO A 134 4.10 3.11 -14.19
N GLN A 135 3.79 1.92 -14.75
CA GLN A 135 2.57 1.71 -15.54
C GLN A 135 1.28 1.91 -14.74
N THR A 136 1.34 1.96 -13.41
CA THR A 136 0.17 2.19 -12.56
C THR A 136 -0.44 3.58 -12.79
N THR A 137 0.38 4.63 -12.91
CA THR A 137 -0.04 6.04 -13.03
C THR A 137 0.18 6.60 -14.43
N LEU A 138 1.04 5.98 -15.26
CA LEU A 138 1.43 6.49 -16.57
C LEU A 138 0.21 6.77 -17.46
N ASP A 139 0.08 8.02 -17.92
CA ASP A 139 -1.02 8.51 -18.77
C ASP A 139 -2.42 8.36 -18.13
N ARG A 140 -2.50 8.34 -16.79
CA ARG A 140 -3.75 8.14 -16.03
C ARG A 140 -3.97 9.25 -15.00
N PRO A 141 -4.53 10.41 -15.40
CA PRO A 141 -4.68 11.58 -14.53
C PRO A 141 -5.56 11.37 -13.27
N TYR A 142 -6.35 10.29 -13.20
CA TYR A 142 -7.14 9.94 -12.02
C TYR A 142 -6.45 8.93 -11.10
N VAL A 143 -5.23 8.48 -11.44
CA VAL A 143 -4.53 7.45 -10.68
C VAL A 143 -3.29 8.05 -10.01
N PHE A 144 -3.17 7.81 -8.72
CA PHE A 144 -2.10 8.27 -7.83
C PHE A 144 -1.50 7.09 -7.07
N ARG A 145 -0.39 7.33 -6.38
CA ARG A 145 0.19 6.34 -5.46
C ARG A 145 0.74 6.99 -4.19
N ALA A 146 0.95 6.20 -3.14
CA ALA A 146 1.58 6.67 -1.90
C ALA A 146 3.00 6.12 -1.67
N CYS A 147 3.53 5.34 -2.62
CA CYS A 147 4.85 4.72 -2.57
C CYS A 147 5.83 5.36 -3.57
N PHE A 148 7.14 5.09 -3.43
CA PHE A 148 8.13 5.43 -4.46
C PHE A 148 7.99 4.52 -5.69
N LEU A 149 8.79 4.75 -6.73
CA LEU A 149 8.75 4.01 -7.99
C LEU A 149 9.94 3.07 -8.16
N ASP A 150 9.74 1.98 -8.93
CA ASP A 150 10.82 1.05 -9.34
C ASP A 150 12.02 1.74 -10.02
N PRO A 151 11.86 2.77 -10.89
CA PRO A 151 12.97 3.53 -11.43
C PRO A 151 13.88 4.21 -10.40
N PHE A 152 13.37 4.45 -9.19
CA PHE A 152 14.14 4.92 -8.05
C PHE A 152 14.67 3.73 -7.23
N GLN A 153 13.83 2.74 -6.92
CA GLN A 153 14.19 1.59 -6.09
C GLN A 153 15.31 0.74 -6.69
N GLY A 154 15.26 0.45 -7.99
CA GLY A 154 16.28 -0.35 -8.66
C GLY A 154 17.70 0.23 -8.53
N PRO A 155 17.94 1.51 -8.86
CA PRO A 155 19.19 2.20 -8.58
C PRO A 155 19.59 2.23 -7.11
N VAL A 156 18.65 2.42 -6.18
CA VAL A 156 18.92 2.37 -4.73
C VAL A 156 19.49 1.00 -4.34
N ALA A 157 18.88 -0.09 -4.78
CA ALA A 157 19.36 -1.45 -4.52
C ALA A 157 20.73 -1.71 -5.16
N ALA A 158 20.93 -1.32 -6.43
CA ALA A 158 22.20 -1.49 -7.14
C ALA A 158 23.37 -0.73 -6.47
N ASN A 159 23.14 0.53 -6.08
CA ASN A 159 24.11 1.31 -5.33
C ASN A 159 24.40 0.71 -3.94
N PHE A 160 23.36 0.27 -3.25
CA PHE A 160 23.49 -0.33 -1.93
C PHE A 160 24.38 -1.58 -1.96
N VAL A 161 24.10 -2.54 -2.84
CA VAL A 161 24.87 -3.77 -2.91
C VAL A 161 26.33 -3.53 -3.37
N THR A 162 26.56 -2.51 -4.19
CA THR A 162 27.89 -2.07 -4.59
C THR A 162 28.68 -1.52 -3.41
N GLN A 163 28.06 -0.64 -2.62
CA GLN A 163 28.74 0.05 -1.51
C GLN A 163 28.91 -0.83 -0.29
N GLU A 164 27.88 -1.59 0.07
CA GLU A 164 27.86 -2.38 1.30
C GLU A 164 28.62 -3.70 1.18
N PHE A 165 28.47 -4.38 0.05
CA PHE A 165 29.11 -5.69 -0.16
C PHE A 165 30.29 -5.67 -1.12
N GLY A 166 30.59 -4.53 -1.73
CA GLY A 166 31.62 -4.44 -2.77
C GLY A 166 31.30 -5.30 -4.00
N ALA A 167 30.02 -5.61 -4.23
CA ALA A 167 29.59 -6.47 -5.30
C ALA A 167 29.92 -5.87 -6.67
N LYS A 168 30.56 -6.67 -7.54
CA LYS A 168 30.92 -6.32 -8.91
C LYS A 168 30.19 -7.17 -9.94
N LYS A 169 29.61 -8.28 -9.52
CA LYS A 169 28.82 -9.19 -10.34
C LYS A 169 27.53 -9.51 -9.62
N ALA A 170 26.38 -9.31 -10.25
CA ALA A 170 25.10 -9.61 -9.68
C ALA A 170 24.39 -10.76 -10.43
N ALA A 171 23.60 -11.52 -9.69
CA ALA A 171 22.56 -12.37 -10.25
C ALA A 171 21.19 -11.80 -9.87
N VAL A 172 20.20 -12.05 -10.70
CA VAL A 172 18.80 -11.65 -10.47
C VAL A 172 17.91 -12.87 -10.74
N LEU A 173 16.93 -13.09 -9.87
CA LEU A 173 15.88 -14.08 -10.07
C LEU A 173 14.53 -13.43 -9.81
N TYR A 174 13.60 -13.53 -10.77
CA TYR A 174 12.33 -12.82 -10.68
C TYR A 174 11.18 -13.55 -11.40
N ASP A 175 9.94 -13.27 -10.97
CA ASP A 175 8.73 -13.73 -11.66
C ASP A 175 8.48 -12.85 -12.91
N ILE A 176 8.58 -13.49 -14.09
CA ILE A 176 8.35 -12.81 -15.38
C ILE A 176 6.86 -12.54 -15.65
N ALA A 177 5.95 -13.24 -14.95
CA ALA A 177 4.51 -13.12 -15.13
C ALA A 177 3.90 -11.98 -14.26
N SER A 178 4.73 -11.29 -13.47
CA SER A 178 4.29 -10.21 -12.59
C SER A 178 5.00 -8.90 -12.93
N ASP A 179 4.23 -7.82 -13.12
CA ASP A 179 4.74 -6.51 -13.57
C ASP A 179 5.76 -5.89 -12.60
N TYR A 180 5.56 -6.08 -11.28
CA TYR A 180 6.46 -5.54 -10.27
C TYR A 180 7.82 -6.23 -10.26
N PRO A 181 7.94 -7.55 -10.03
CA PRO A 181 9.25 -8.22 -10.04
C PRO A 181 10.01 -8.01 -11.34
N LYS A 182 9.31 -8.10 -12.47
CA LYS A 182 9.90 -7.90 -13.80
C LYS A 182 10.45 -6.49 -13.99
N GLY A 183 9.64 -5.47 -13.71
CA GLY A 183 10.06 -4.07 -13.87
C GLY A 183 11.24 -3.73 -12.98
N LEU A 184 11.16 -4.08 -11.70
CA LEU A 184 12.22 -3.80 -10.73
C LEU A 184 13.53 -4.54 -11.06
N ALA A 185 13.46 -5.80 -11.52
CA ALA A 185 14.63 -6.55 -11.99
C ALA A 185 15.34 -5.84 -13.16
N GLU A 186 14.58 -5.30 -14.11
CA GLU A 186 15.11 -4.55 -15.25
C GLU A 186 15.77 -3.24 -14.81
N TYR A 187 15.15 -2.46 -13.90
CA TYR A 187 15.73 -1.23 -13.35
C TYR A 187 17.00 -1.48 -12.53
N PHE A 188 17.01 -2.54 -11.71
CA PHE A 188 18.21 -2.94 -10.99
C PHE A 188 19.34 -3.30 -11.97
N LYS A 189 19.05 -4.14 -12.97
CA LYS A 189 20.04 -4.54 -13.98
C LYS A 189 20.63 -3.33 -14.69
N ALA A 190 19.77 -2.44 -15.20
CA ALA A 190 20.23 -1.24 -15.90
C ALA A 190 21.12 -0.35 -15.02
N ALA A 191 20.75 -0.17 -13.74
CA ALA A 191 21.55 0.60 -12.80
C ALA A 191 22.87 -0.08 -12.43
N PHE A 192 22.86 -1.38 -12.17
CA PHE A 192 24.05 -2.14 -11.81
C PHE A 192 25.07 -2.20 -12.98
N GLU A 193 24.58 -2.43 -14.21
CA GLU A 193 25.42 -2.40 -15.42
C GLU A 193 25.91 -0.99 -15.76
N LYS A 194 25.20 0.06 -15.40
CA LYS A 194 25.70 1.44 -15.50
C LYS A 194 26.89 1.69 -14.58
N ILE A 195 26.91 1.07 -13.40
CA ILE A 195 28.00 1.22 -12.41
C ILE A 195 29.21 0.37 -12.79
N HIS A 196 28.99 -0.90 -13.18
CA HIS A 196 30.06 -1.89 -13.31
C HIS A 196 30.37 -2.30 -14.75
N GLY A 197 29.63 -1.78 -15.72
CA GLY A 197 29.75 -2.12 -17.14
C GLY A 197 28.77 -3.20 -17.60
N PRO A 198 28.51 -3.24 -18.93
CA PRO A 198 27.62 -4.22 -19.53
C PRO A 198 28.04 -5.65 -19.21
N GLY A 199 27.09 -6.54 -18.90
CA GLY A 199 27.34 -7.93 -18.54
C GLY A 199 27.80 -8.15 -17.09
N SER A 200 27.80 -7.14 -16.24
CA SER A 200 28.06 -7.30 -14.81
C SER A 200 26.89 -7.98 -14.08
N VAL A 201 25.69 -7.96 -14.62
CA VAL A 201 24.61 -8.88 -14.24
C VAL A 201 24.86 -10.20 -14.98
N VAL A 202 25.51 -11.14 -14.30
CA VAL A 202 26.07 -12.38 -14.87
C VAL A 202 25.06 -13.52 -14.96
N ALA A 203 23.92 -13.41 -14.29
CA ALA A 203 22.77 -14.30 -14.41
C ALA A 203 21.48 -13.46 -14.25
N PHE A 204 20.53 -13.67 -15.16
CA PHE A 204 19.25 -12.96 -15.17
C PHE A 204 18.16 -13.99 -15.46
N GLU A 205 17.75 -14.67 -14.39
CA GLU A 205 16.92 -15.88 -14.44
C GLU A 205 15.46 -15.55 -14.12
N THR A 206 14.56 -16.33 -14.70
CA THR A 206 13.12 -16.12 -14.54
C THR A 206 12.40 -17.38 -14.09
N PHE A 207 11.27 -17.18 -13.44
CA PHE A 207 10.27 -18.21 -13.15
C PHE A 207 8.86 -17.62 -13.34
N THR A 208 7.82 -18.38 -13.05
CA THR A 208 6.43 -17.91 -13.07
C THR A 208 5.77 -18.14 -11.71
N THR A 209 4.80 -17.32 -11.35
CA THR A 209 4.13 -17.26 -10.02
C THR A 209 3.74 -18.62 -9.42
N LYS A 210 3.54 -19.65 -10.24
CA LYS A 210 3.14 -21.00 -9.77
C LYS A 210 4.29 -21.97 -9.57
N ASP A 211 5.49 -21.58 -9.97
CA ASP A 211 6.67 -22.43 -9.82
C ASP A 211 7.01 -22.61 -8.35
N ARG A 212 7.42 -23.83 -7.98
CA ARG A 212 7.85 -24.19 -6.62
C ARG A 212 9.23 -24.85 -6.60
N ASP A 213 9.80 -25.13 -7.75
CA ASP A 213 11.15 -25.64 -7.95
C ASP A 213 11.96 -24.66 -8.79
N PHE A 214 12.97 -24.07 -8.19
CA PHE A 214 13.85 -23.06 -8.79
C PHE A 214 15.26 -23.63 -9.02
N SER A 215 15.42 -24.97 -8.91
CA SER A 215 16.72 -25.64 -8.92
C SER A 215 17.53 -25.37 -10.19
N ALA A 216 16.88 -25.28 -11.35
CA ALA A 216 17.56 -25.00 -12.62
C ALA A 216 18.13 -23.57 -12.63
N GLN A 217 17.32 -22.58 -12.32
CA GLN A 217 17.71 -21.16 -12.27
C GLN A 217 18.80 -20.92 -11.21
N LEU A 218 18.58 -21.46 -10.00
CA LEU A 218 19.52 -21.32 -8.90
C LEU A 218 20.85 -22.02 -9.16
N THR A 219 20.85 -23.16 -9.86
CA THR A 219 22.09 -23.82 -10.32
C THR A 219 22.89 -22.91 -11.26
N ASN A 220 22.23 -22.21 -12.19
CA ASN A 220 22.86 -21.24 -13.07
C ASN A 220 23.43 -20.07 -12.27
N ILE A 221 22.66 -19.53 -11.31
CA ILE A 221 23.05 -18.44 -10.42
C ILE A 221 24.30 -18.83 -9.60
N VAL A 222 24.30 -19.99 -8.96
CA VAL A 222 25.44 -20.47 -8.16
C VAL A 222 26.71 -20.59 -9.01
N LYS A 223 26.59 -21.09 -10.26
CA LYS A 223 27.71 -21.26 -11.19
C LYS A 223 28.16 -19.95 -11.87
N SER A 224 27.36 -18.91 -11.85
CA SER A 224 27.62 -17.64 -12.57
C SER A 224 28.80 -16.85 -12.01
N GLY A 225 29.20 -17.13 -10.76
CA GLY A 225 30.22 -16.36 -10.05
C GLY A 225 29.73 -14.99 -9.56
N ALA A 226 28.41 -14.75 -9.49
CA ALA A 226 27.85 -13.53 -8.93
C ALA A 226 28.25 -13.34 -7.46
N ASP A 227 28.40 -12.09 -7.02
CA ASP A 227 28.73 -11.70 -5.65
C ASP A 227 27.49 -11.51 -4.77
N ILE A 228 26.36 -11.22 -5.41
CA ILE A 228 25.06 -10.93 -4.78
C ILE A 228 23.94 -11.54 -5.60
N LEU A 229 22.87 -11.97 -4.95
CA LEU A 229 21.59 -12.28 -5.57
C LEU A 229 20.59 -11.16 -5.24
N PHE A 230 20.05 -10.50 -6.27
CA PHE A 230 18.90 -9.61 -6.14
C PHE A 230 17.62 -10.40 -6.39
N LEU A 231 16.71 -10.38 -5.42
CA LEU A 231 15.47 -11.15 -5.44
C LEU A 231 14.27 -10.22 -5.21
N PRO A 232 13.82 -9.49 -6.25
CA PRO A 232 12.65 -8.61 -6.18
C PRO A 232 11.38 -9.42 -6.27
N GLN A 233 11.00 -10.10 -5.17
CA GLN A 233 9.89 -11.04 -5.14
C GLN A 233 9.06 -10.88 -3.87
N TYR A 234 7.79 -11.29 -3.91
CA TYR A 234 6.88 -11.19 -2.78
C TYR A 234 7.26 -12.15 -1.64
N TYR A 235 6.87 -11.76 -0.44
CA TYR A 235 7.22 -12.43 0.81
C TYR A 235 6.81 -13.92 0.87
N ASP A 236 5.78 -14.32 0.12
CA ASP A 236 5.26 -15.70 0.10
C ASP A 236 6.14 -16.68 -0.69
N GLU A 237 6.86 -16.21 -1.72
CA GLU A 237 7.75 -17.02 -2.55
C GLU A 237 9.22 -16.95 -2.10
N VAL A 238 9.65 -15.83 -1.54
CA VAL A 238 11.02 -15.58 -1.07
C VAL A 238 11.57 -16.70 -0.17
N PRO A 239 10.84 -17.21 0.82
CA PRO A 239 11.35 -18.25 1.72
C PRO A 239 11.74 -19.54 0.98
N LEU A 240 10.96 -19.90 -0.02
CA LEU A 240 11.22 -21.12 -0.81
C LEU A 240 12.46 -20.95 -1.70
N VAL A 241 12.59 -19.78 -2.36
CA VAL A 241 13.77 -19.46 -3.20
C VAL A 241 15.03 -19.42 -2.35
N VAL A 242 14.98 -18.74 -1.19
CA VAL A 242 16.13 -18.61 -0.27
C VAL A 242 16.61 -19.98 0.23
N LYS A 243 15.69 -20.85 0.67
CA LYS A 243 16.02 -22.19 1.14
C LYS A 243 16.66 -23.05 0.06
N GLN A 244 16.08 -23.08 -1.15
CA GLN A 244 16.64 -23.81 -2.28
C GLN A 244 18.00 -23.25 -2.72
N ALA A 245 18.18 -21.92 -2.70
CA ALA A 245 19.48 -21.32 -2.99
C ALA A 245 20.57 -21.78 -2.02
N GLN A 246 20.27 -21.81 -0.72
CA GLN A 246 21.20 -22.26 0.33
C GLN A 246 21.50 -23.77 0.20
N GLU A 247 20.51 -24.61 -0.09
CA GLU A 247 20.67 -26.05 -0.34
C GLU A 247 21.58 -26.32 -1.53
N LEU A 248 21.51 -25.48 -2.58
CA LEU A 248 22.38 -25.54 -3.76
C LEU A 248 23.75 -24.89 -3.56
N GLY A 249 24.05 -24.40 -2.33
CA GLY A 249 25.35 -23.88 -1.94
C GLY A 249 25.54 -22.37 -2.08
N TRP A 250 24.47 -21.59 -2.27
CA TRP A 250 24.55 -20.13 -2.20
C TRP A 250 24.85 -19.67 -0.77
N LYS A 251 25.99 -19.00 -0.58
CA LYS A 251 26.46 -18.51 0.73
C LYS A 251 26.74 -17.01 0.74
N LYS A 252 26.38 -16.32 -0.32
CA LYS A 252 26.61 -14.89 -0.50
C LYS A 252 25.37 -14.10 -0.11
N PRO A 253 25.46 -12.77 0.06
CA PRO A 253 24.30 -11.95 0.41
C PRO A 253 23.14 -12.09 -0.59
N ILE A 254 21.93 -11.89 -0.09
CA ILE A 254 20.72 -11.71 -0.89
C ILE A 254 20.16 -10.33 -0.55
N MET A 255 19.80 -9.56 -1.58
CA MET A 255 19.12 -8.27 -1.46
C MET A 255 17.69 -8.43 -1.93
N GLY A 256 16.74 -8.11 -1.05
CA GLY A 256 15.30 -8.06 -1.34
C GLY A 256 14.83 -6.67 -1.72
N SER A 257 13.53 -6.55 -1.86
CA SER A 257 12.83 -5.33 -2.23
C SER A 257 11.68 -5.03 -1.25
N ASP A 258 10.93 -3.97 -1.45
CA ASP A 258 9.86 -3.52 -0.55
C ASP A 258 8.82 -4.61 -0.23
N SER A 259 8.58 -5.53 -1.16
CA SER A 259 7.68 -6.68 -0.97
C SER A 259 8.13 -7.73 0.06
N TRP A 260 9.32 -7.56 0.68
CA TRP A 260 9.78 -8.37 1.79
C TRP A 260 9.29 -7.84 3.16
N GLY A 261 8.69 -6.66 3.21
CA GLY A 261 8.36 -5.95 4.45
C GLY A 261 7.25 -6.57 5.32
N SER A 262 6.76 -7.78 4.99
CA SER A 262 5.71 -8.47 5.75
C SER A 262 6.27 -9.28 6.93
N ALA A 263 5.57 -9.23 8.08
CA ALA A 263 5.86 -10.11 9.22
C ALA A 263 5.73 -11.60 8.87
N GLU A 264 4.95 -11.96 7.85
CA GLU A 264 4.83 -13.34 7.36
C GLU A 264 6.13 -13.85 6.75
N LEU A 265 6.97 -12.98 6.16
CA LEU A 265 8.29 -13.39 5.67
C LEU A 265 9.06 -14.12 6.76
N MET A 266 9.11 -13.57 7.97
CA MET A 266 9.89 -14.15 9.06
C MET A 266 9.26 -15.44 9.59
N LYS A 267 7.93 -15.56 9.60
CA LYS A 267 7.25 -16.81 9.98
C LYS A 267 7.56 -17.95 8.99
N LEU A 268 7.66 -17.62 7.70
CA LEU A 268 7.90 -18.61 6.63
C LEU A 268 9.39 -18.91 6.42
N CYS A 269 10.24 -17.90 6.49
CA CYS A 269 11.68 -17.99 6.20
C CYS A 269 12.51 -18.38 7.43
N GLY A 270 12.17 -17.84 8.60
CA GLY A 270 12.93 -18.05 9.84
C GLY A 270 14.41 -17.65 9.68
N GLU A 271 15.29 -18.45 10.27
CA GLU A 271 16.74 -18.21 10.27
C GLU A 271 17.38 -18.17 8.87
N ALA A 272 16.74 -18.76 7.86
CA ALA A 272 17.26 -18.76 6.50
C ALA A 272 17.38 -17.36 5.90
N CYS A 273 16.58 -16.40 6.38
CA CYS A 273 16.60 -15.00 5.93
C CYS A 273 17.44 -14.07 6.82
N TYR A 274 18.03 -14.53 7.93
CA TYR A 274 18.80 -13.67 8.81
C TYR A 274 20.02 -13.08 8.11
N GLY A 275 20.32 -11.82 8.40
CA GLY A 275 21.45 -11.08 7.85
C GLY A 275 21.22 -10.52 6.44
N TYR A 276 20.11 -10.82 5.79
CA TYR A 276 19.78 -10.21 4.49
C TYR A 276 19.19 -8.82 4.65
N PHE A 277 19.16 -8.10 3.54
CA PHE A 277 18.71 -6.71 3.47
C PHE A 277 17.61 -6.58 2.43
N PHE A 278 16.74 -5.60 2.62
CA PHE A 278 15.74 -5.23 1.63
C PHE A 278 15.44 -3.73 1.69
N SER A 279 14.97 -3.16 0.58
CA SER A 279 14.44 -1.81 0.54
C SER A 279 12.96 -1.81 0.94
N THR A 280 12.50 -0.75 1.61
CA THR A 280 11.09 -0.60 2.02
C THR A 280 10.73 0.88 2.11
N HIS A 281 9.48 1.18 2.42
CA HIS A 281 8.94 2.53 2.51
C HIS A 281 9.05 3.14 3.91
N TYR A 282 9.20 2.32 4.92
CA TYR A 282 9.32 2.75 6.31
C TYR A 282 10.00 1.67 7.16
N ALA A 283 10.50 2.02 8.32
CA ALA A 283 10.95 1.08 9.34
C ALA A 283 10.27 1.39 10.67
N ALA A 284 9.72 0.35 11.31
CA ALA A 284 9.12 0.52 12.63
C ALA A 284 10.19 0.75 13.71
N ALA A 285 11.37 0.13 13.55
CA ALA A 285 12.49 0.31 14.46
C ALA A 285 13.02 1.74 14.40
N GLY A 286 13.05 2.40 15.55
CA GLY A 286 13.52 3.80 15.65
C GLY A 286 12.49 4.85 15.23
N ALA A 287 11.23 4.47 14.99
CA ALA A 287 10.17 5.42 14.67
C ALA A 287 9.87 6.38 15.83
N GLU A 288 9.60 7.63 15.49
CA GLU A 288 9.26 8.70 16.42
C GLU A 288 7.97 9.42 15.98
N GLY A 289 7.42 10.29 16.84
CA GLY A 289 6.26 11.14 16.55
C GLY A 289 5.04 10.37 16.06
N ALA A 290 4.37 10.87 15.03
CA ALA A 290 3.13 10.29 14.50
C ALA A 290 3.31 8.85 13.97
N THR A 291 4.49 8.52 13.45
CA THR A 291 4.81 7.15 13.02
C THR A 291 4.82 6.19 14.19
N LYS A 292 5.44 6.58 15.31
CA LYS A 292 5.43 5.76 16.53
C LYS A 292 4.02 5.62 17.10
N GLU A 293 3.25 6.70 17.14
CA GLU A 293 1.86 6.65 17.61
C GLU A 293 1.00 5.68 16.79
N PHE A 294 1.13 5.69 15.47
CA PHE A 294 0.46 4.73 14.59
C PHE A 294 0.87 3.30 14.91
N ILE A 295 2.18 3.03 15.07
CA ILE A 295 2.70 1.69 15.38
C ILE A 295 2.15 1.21 16.72
N ASP A 296 2.21 2.03 17.76
CA ASP A 296 1.75 1.68 19.11
C ASP A 296 0.24 1.37 19.12
N GLN A 297 -0.57 2.18 18.43
CA GLN A 297 -2.02 1.98 18.33
C GLN A 297 -2.36 0.73 17.53
N TYR A 298 -1.70 0.52 16.38
CA TYR A 298 -1.91 -0.65 15.55
C TYR A 298 -1.54 -1.93 16.29
N ASN A 299 -0.36 -1.96 16.92
CA ASN A 299 0.10 -3.11 17.70
C ASN A 299 -0.81 -3.39 18.91
N SER A 300 -1.25 -2.34 19.60
CA SER A 300 -2.21 -2.49 20.71
C SER A 300 -3.54 -3.10 20.27
N LYS A 301 -4.01 -2.76 19.06
CA LYS A 301 -5.31 -3.20 18.54
C LYS A 301 -5.26 -4.58 17.91
N TYR A 302 -4.20 -4.88 17.15
CA TYR A 302 -4.10 -6.08 16.31
C TYR A 302 -3.04 -7.08 16.76
N GLY A 303 -2.19 -6.73 17.74
CA GLY A 303 -1.26 -7.65 18.38
C GLY A 303 0.07 -7.88 17.67
N TYR A 304 0.38 -7.09 16.63
CA TYR A 304 1.66 -7.15 15.92
C TYR A 304 2.07 -5.77 15.36
N VAL A 305 3.35 -5.60 15.08
CA VAL A 305 3.90 -4.38 14.49
C VAL A 305 3.43 -4.25 13.05
N PRO A 306 2.85 -3.10 12.63
CA PRO A 306 2.38 -2.92 11.26
C PRO A 306 3.54 -3.01 10.25
N ASP A 307 3.25 -3.62 9.10
CA ASP A 307 4.13 -3.62 7.93
C ASP A 307 4.05 -2.29 7.16
N ASP A 308 4.84 -2.18 6.10
CA ASP A 308 4.86 -0.97 5.26
C ASP A 308 3.55 -0.78 4.48
N VAL A 309 2.86 -1.86 4.15
CA VAL A 309 1.55 -1.81 3.47
C VAL A 309 0.49 -1.17 4.36
N ALA A 310 0.45 -1.54 5.65
CA ALA A 310 -0.44 -0.91 6.63
C ALA A 310 -0.16 0.60 6.73
N ALA A 311 1.12 0.98 6.85
CA ALA A 311 1.55 2.37 6.96
C ALA A 311 1.26 3.18 5.69
N LEU A 312 1.48 2.62 4.51
CA LEU A 312 1.18 3.24 3.23
C LEU A 312 -0.33 3.36 2.98
N THR A 313 -1.13 2.38 3.42
CA THR A 313 -2.60 2.46 3.31
C THR A 313 -3.16 3.55 4.22
N TRP A 314 -2.59 3.70 5.42
CA TRP A 314 -2.90 4.83 6.30
C TRP A 314 -2.62 6.16 5.62
N ASP A 315 -1.43 6.34 5.06
CA ASP A 315 -1.06 7.57 4.36
C ASP A 315 -1.91 7.81 3.10
N ALA A 316 -2.16 6.79 2.28
CA ALA A 316 -3.02 6.90 1.10
C ALA A 316 -4.44 7.35 1.45
N THR A 317 -4.99 6.80 2.54
CA THR A 317 -6.33 7.19 3.02
C THR A 317 -6.32 8.62 3.54
N ARG A 318 -5.29 9.06 4.28
CA ARG A 318 -5.15 10.45 4.74
C ARG A 318 -4.98 11.43 3.58
N LEU A 319 -4.16 11.09 2.56
CA LEU A 319 -4.02 11.88 1.33
C LEU A 319 -5.37 12.11 0.65
N LEU A 320 -6.18 11.03 0.52
CA LEU A 320 -7.52 11.13 -0.03
C LEU A 320 -8.43 12.04 0.81
N LEU A 321 -8.43 11.87 2.12
CA LEU A 321 -9.27 12.67 3.02
C LEU A 321 -8.87 14.14 3.02
N ASP A 322 -7.58 14.46 2.95
CA ASP A 322 -7.11 15.84 2.82
C ASP A 322 -7.51 16.45 1.47
N ALA A 323 -7.44 15.67 0.38
CA ALA A 323 -7.95 16.11 -0.91
C ALA A 323 -9.46 16.39 -0.86
N ILE A 324 -10.26 15.53 -0.22
CA ILE A 324 -11.71 15.72 -0.05
C ILE A 324 -12.00 16.98 0.77
N LYS A 325 -11.32 17.21 1.88
CA LYS A 325 -11.47 18.42 2.71
C LYS A 325 -11.21 19.69 1.90
N ASN A 326 -10.23 19.65 1.00
CA ASN A 326 -9.80 20.79 0.19
C ASN A 326 -10.69 21.06 -1.04
N THR A 327 -11.77 20.30 -1.26
CA THR A 327 -12.74 20.56 -2.34
C THR A 327 -13.68 21.74 -2.06
N ASN A 328 -13.68 22.28 -0.83
CA ASN A 328 -14.59 23.34 -0.34
C ASN A 328 -16.07 22.91 -0.27
N GLY A 329 -16.38 21.64 -0.33
CA GLY A 329 -17.72 21.06 -0.24
C GLY A 329 -17.98 20.03 -1.31
N LEU A 330 -18.78 19.02 -0.97
CA LEU A 330 -19.27 18.03 -1.93
C LEU A 330 -20.61 18.50 -2.49
N THR A 331 -20.76 18.41 -3.81
CA THR A 331 -21.95 18.90 -4.53
C THR A 331 -23.10 17.88 -4.53
N GLY A 332 -22.81 16.62 -4.20
CA GLY A 332 -23.73 15.49 -4.35
C GLY A 332 -23.85 14.96 -5.79
N ASN A 333 -23.14 15.58 -6.74
CA ASN A 333 -22.95 15.03 -8.07
C ASN A 333 -21.61 14.27 -8.10
N ILE A 334 -21.69 12.95 -8.19
CA ILE A 334 -20.52 12.08 -8.01
C ILE A 334 -19.40 12.36 -9.02
N GLU A 335 -19.73 12.68 -10.27
CA GLU A 335 -18.72 12.95 -11.30
C GLU A 335 -17.97 14.26 -11.00
N LYS A 336 -18.71 15.32 -10.63
CA LYS A 336 -18.10 16.61 -10.25
C LYS A 336 -17.27 16.49 -8.98
N ASP A 337 -17.73 15.70 -8.01
CA ASP A 337 -17.03 15.50 -6.76
C ASP A 337 -15.74 14.69 -6.97
N ARG A 338 -15.76 13.66 -7.84
CA ARG A 338 -14.56 12.91 -8.25
C ARG A 338 -13.55 13.79 -8.99
N ASP A 339 -14.01 14.64 -9.94
CA ASP A 339 -13.14 15.60 -10.63
C ASP A 339 -12.46 16.56 -9.64
N ALA A 340 -13.24 17.12 -8.71
CA ALA A 340 -12.71 18.02 -7.68
C ALA A 340 -11.67 17.34 -6.79
N ILE A 341 -11.93 16.10 -6.36
CA ILE A 341 -10.99 15.30 -5.54
C ILE A 341 -9.69 15.04 -6.31
N LYS A 342 -9.77 14.60 -7.57
CA LYS A 342 -8.63 14.40 -8.45
C LYS A 342 -7.79 15.67 -8.58
N ASP A 343 -8.42 16.83 -8.76
CA ASP A 343 -7.73 18.12 -8.87
C ASP A 343 -7.03 18.53 -7.57
N GLN A 344 -7.57 18.16 -6.41
CA GLN A 344 -6.92 18.41 -5.12
C GLN A 344 -5.77 17.43 -4.85
N LEU A 345 -5.91 16.16 -5.22
CA LEU A 345 -4.82 15.18 -5.13
C LEU A 345 -3.60 15.65 -5.91
N GLY A 346 -3.78 16.12 -7.15
CA GLY A 346 -2.69 16.63 -7.99
C GLY A 346 -1.99 17.90 -7.46
N LYS A 347 -2.57 18.56 -6.43
CA LYS A 347 -1.99 19.76 -5.80
C LYS A 347 -1.24 19.48 -4.50
N ILE A 348 -1.25 18.25 -4.02
CA ILE A 348 -0.63 17.88 -2.74
C ILE A 348 0.87 18.15 -2.80
N LYS A 349 1.34 18.96 -1.84
CA LYS A 349 2.76 19.26 -1.62
C LYS A 349 3.05 19.15 -0.13
N ASP A 350 4.25 18.65 0.16
CA ASP A 350 4.78 18.59 1.53
C ASP A 350 3.84 17.89 2.52
N PHE A 351 3.10 16.87 2.07
CA PHE A 351 2.26 16.06 2.95
C PHE A 351 3.13 15.29 3.94
N GLU A 352 2.89 15.49 5.23
CA GLU A 352 3.59 14.80 6.32
C GLU A 352 2.91 13.45 6.59
N GLY A 353 3.37 12.41 5.87
CA GLY A 353 2.94 11.04 6.06
C GLY A 353 3.73 10.33 7.17
N ILE A 354 3.16 9.26 7.73
CA ILE A 354 3.88 8.40 8.68
C ILE A 354 4.98 7.57 8.00
N THR A 355 4.92 7.45 6.68
CA THR A 355 5.95 6.80 5.84
C THR A 355 6.90 7.82 5.21
N GLY A 356 6.91 9.06 5.69
CA GLY A 356 7.74 10.16 5.22
C GLY A 356 6.99 11.21 4.42
N LYS A 357 7.70 12.28 4.10
CA LYS A 357 7.15 13.43 3.38
C LYS A 357 6.87 13.10 1.93
N MET A 358 5.76 13.57 1.37
CA MET A 358 5.32 13.33 0.00
C MET A 358 4.91 14.63 -0.70
N THR A 359 5.40 14.80 -1.93
CA THR A 359 4.97 15.85 -2.88
C THR A 359 4.70 15.17 -4.20
N PHE A 360 3.49 15.33 -4.75
CA PHE A 360 3.14 14.70 -6.02
C PHE A 360 3.74 15.42 -7.21
N THR A 361 4.23 14.62 -8.16
CA THR A 361 4.55 15.07 -9.52
C THR A 361 3.26 15.23 -10.34
N PRO A 362 3.32 15.85 -11.53
CA PRO A 362 2.16 15.94 -12.42
C PRO A 362 1.59 14.58 -12.85
N GLU A 363 2.40 13.53 -12.79
CA GLU A 363 2.02 12.15 -13.14
C GLU A 363 1.29 11.42 -11.99
N GLY A 364 1.13 12.06 -10.82
CA GLY A 364 0.47 11.45 -9.64
C GLY A 364 1.39 10.57 -8.80
N ASP A 365 2.71 10.71 -8.97
CA ASP A 365 3.73 9.97 -8.24
C ASP A 365 4.37 10.85 -7.16
N PRO A 366 4.56 10.36 -5.92
CA PRO A 366 5.23 11.14 -4.90
C PRO A 366 6.75 11.03 -5.00
N THR A 367 7.43 12.14 -4.80
CA THR A 367 8.85 12.13 -4.44
C THR A 367 8.97 11.65 -3.00
N LYS A 368 9.70 10.56 -2.76
CA LYS A 368 9.78 9.89 -1.47
C LYS A 368 11.11 9.16 -1.29
N CYS A 369 11.63 9.14 -0.05
CA CYS A 369 12.83 8.37 0.29
C CYS A 369 12.51 6.85 0.42
N ALA A 370 13.50 6.03 0.10
CA ALA A 370 13.50 4.62 0.45
C ALA A 370 14.24 4.39 1.77
N VAL A 371 13.87 3.33 2.47
CA VAL A 371 14.55 2.84 3.67
C VAL A 371 15.17 1.49 3.35
N ILE A 372 16.42 1.29 3.77
CA ILE A 372 17.06 -0.04 3.77
C ILE A 372 16.92 -0.62 5.18
N VAL A 373 16.46 -1.85 5.23
CA VAL A 373 16.26 -2.63 6.45
C VAL A 373 17.14 -3.86 6.41
N LYS A 374 17.68 -4.24 7.56
CA LYS A 374 18.39 -5.49 7.78
C LYS A 374 17.51 -6.46 8.60
N ILE A 375 17.48 -7.71 8.21
CA ILE A 375 16.88 -8.77 9.01
C ILE A 375 17.91 -9.20 10.05
N SER A 376 17.63 -8.97 11.33
CA SER A 376 18.54 -9.32 12.43
C SER A 376 18.58 -10.82 12.70
N ASP A 377 19.54 -11.24 13.55
CA ASP A 377 19.65 -12.64 14.02
C ASP A 377 18.49 -13.08 14.94
N LYS A 378 17.56 -12.15 15.23
CA LYS A 378 16.33 -12.41 15.98
C LYS A 378 15.09 -12.41 15.09
N GLY A 379 15.27 -12.17 13.78
CA GLY A 379 14.16 -12.02 12.82
C GLY A 379 13.43 -10.68 12.90
N GLU A 380 14.07 -9.66 13.47
CA GLU A 380 13.53 -8.31 13.56
C GLU A 380 13.99 -7.48 12.35
N PHE A 381 13.15 -6.58 11.88
CA PHE A 381 13.46 -5.63 10.81
C PHE A 381 14.13 -4.39 11.41
N GLU A 382 15.44 -4.32 11.33
CA GLU A 382 16.24 -3.22 11.86
C GLU A 382 16.45 -2.13 10.79
N PHE A 383 16.20 -0.88 11.17
CA PHE A 383 16.55 0.27 10.32
C PHE A 383 18.07 0.29 10.06
N PHE A 384 18.46 0.36 8.79
CA PHE A 384 19.86 0.46 8.42
C PHE A 384 20.21 1.85 7.90
N LYS A 385 19.53 2.35 6.87
CA LYS A 385 19.68 3.73 6.38
C LYS A 385 18.51 4.18 5.52
N SER A 386 18.34 5.50 5.37
CA SER A 386 17.46 6.10 4.37
C SER A 386 18.25 6.56 3.14
N VAL A 387 17.61 6.46 1.97
CA VAL A 387 18.12 6.95 0.69
C VAL A 387 17.03 7.80 0.05
N CYS A 388 17.34 9.05 -0.24
CA CYS A 388 16.41 10.00 -0.88
C CYS A 388 16.79 10.24 -2.35
N PRO A 389 15.83 10.63 -3.22
CA PRO A 389 16.05 10.98 -4.62
C PRO A 389 17.02 12.12 -4.82
#